data_a7e8c97064069d10c56f6d495226a358
#
_entry.id   a7e8c97064069d10c56f6d495226a358
#
_cell.length_a   1.000
_cell.length_b   1.000
_cell.length_c   1.000
_cell.angle_alpha   90.00
_cell.angle_beta   90.00
_cell.angle_gamma   90.00
#
_symmetry.space_group_name_H-M   'P 1'
#
loop_
_entity.id
_entity.type
_entity.pdbx_description
1 polymer ?
#
loop_
_entity_poly.entity_id
_entity_poly.type
_entity_poly.pdbx_seq_one_letter_code
_entity_poly.pdbx_strand_id
1 'polypeptide(L)'
;MGKFYGKFVLFLVNQPNILYSKGKSMKILIKQATVVNAGSKFNKKKVDVLIENGIIAKVSESPLTVEADKIIESDGLHLSIGWADITANFADPGFEYKEDMASGAAAAQMGGYTAVGVQPTTQPALHTKAEIEYVVAKSANNAVEIWPIGSLFVANEGKDLAELYDMKLAGAVAFSDAKKPIADAGALSRAMQYAGGINTPIMVLPYDKTVSPGGMVNEGEVATALGLKGIPALAEELMVARNIKLAEYNNAPLHFTAISTEGSVKLIREAKAAGLKITAGVNFYNLFQTDDALKGFDSNFKVSPPLRTQADVDALVEGLKDGTIDIINADHNPENIEQKDVEFDFAAYGMIGFEVAFAALNTYVAPKIGLDKLIAILTENPRKLFARALPELEEGAKANLTLFNPTEKFTFEKANIRSKSKNTPYIGTEFTGKVIGTVRG
;
A
#
# COMPACT_ATOMS: atom_id res chain seq x y z
N MET A 1 -11.58 -2.10 -38.81
CA MET A 1 -12.01 -2.29 -37.40
C MET A 1 -11.05 -3.28 -36.74
N GLY A 2 -9.97 -2.79 -36.14
CA GLY A 2 -9.03 -3.63 -35.42
C GLY A 2 -9.63 -4.00 -34.05
N LYS A 3 -9.80 -5.30 -33.78
CA LYS A 3 -10.16 -5.77 -32.44
C LYS A 3 -8.99 -5.48 -31.51
N PHE A 4 -9.15 -4.51 -30.61
CA PHE A 4 -8.28 -4.34 -29.46
C PHE A 4 -8.49 -5.53 -28.54
N TYR A 5 -7.62 -6.52 -28.60
CA TYR A 5 -7.53 -7.55 -27.58
C TYR A 5 -6.83 -6.93 -26.37
N GLY A 6 -7.58 -6.77 -25.27
CA GLY A 6 -7.05 -6.30 -23.99
C GLY A 6 -5.89 -7.19 -23.53
N LYS A 7 -4.93 -6.60 -22.84
CA LYS A 7 -3.82 -7.35 -22.24
C LYS A 7 -4.34 -8.07 -21.01
N PHE A 8 -4.17 -9.37 -20.98
CA PHE A 8 -4.52 -10.23 -19.87
C PHE A 8 -3.25 -10.71 -19.17
N VAL A 9 -3.24 -10.69 -17.84
CA VAL A 9 -2.09 -11.10 -17.02
C VAL A 9 -2.53 -12.11 -15.98
N LEU A 10 -1.89 -13.27 -15.99
CA LEU A 10 -1.91 -14.26 -14.91
C LEU A 10 -0.52 -14.34 -14.31
N PHE A 11 -0.44 -14.21 -12.98
CA PHE A 11 0.77 -14.43 -12.22
C PHE A 11 0.52 -15.51 -11.16
N LEU A 12 1.45 -16.46 -11.05
CA LEU A 12 1.47 -17.47 -9.99
C LEU A 12 2.84 -17.45 -9.32
N VAL A 13 2.87 -17.37 -7.99
CA VAL A 13 4.08 -17.21 -7.18
C VAL A 13 5.13 -18.30 -7.44
N ASN A 14 4.70 -19.54 -7.62
CA ASN A 14 5.59 -20.69 -7.87
C ASN A 14 5.91 -20.91 -9.37
N GLN A 15 5.41 -20.02 -10.25
CA GLN A 15 5.66 -20.11 -11.69
C GLN A 15 5.96 -18.69 -12.20
N PRO A 16 7.23 -18.28 -12.22
CA PRO A 16 7.63 -16.87 -12.46
C PRO A 16 7.35 -16.35 -13.88
N ASN A 17 6.71 -17.12 -14.74
CA ASN A 17 6.37 -16.67 -16.07
C ASN A 17 5.01 -15.97 -16.04
N ILE A 18 5.03 -14.66 -16.21
CA ILE A 18 3.85 -13.87 -16.54
C ILE A 18 3.33 -14.36 -17.89
N LEU A 19 2.18 -15.02 -17.87
CA LEU A 19 1.55 -15.47 -19.11
C LEU A 19 0.83 -14.27 -19.74
N TYR A 20 1.48 -13.64 -20.72
CA TYR A 20 0.84 -12.67 -21.60
C TYR A 20 0.23 -13.44 -22.77
N SER A 21 -1.09 -13.43 -22.94
CA SER A 21 -1.73 -13.92 -24.15
C SER A 21 -1.80 -12.80 -25.18
N LYS A 22 -0.82 -12.71 -26.09
CA LYS A 22 -0.97 -11.97 -27.34
C LYS A 22 -1.49 -12.94 -28.41
N GLY A 23 -2.78 -12.83 -28.76
CA GLY A 23 -3.32 -13.46 -29.96
C GLY A 23 -3.80 -14.91 -29.84
N LYS A 24 -3.68 -15.61 -28.71
CA LYS A 24 -4.37 -16.86 -28.40
C LYS A 24 -5.46 -16.65 -27.35
N SER A 25 -6.63 -17.25 -27.56
CA SER A 25 -7.65 -17.37 -26.52
C SER A 25 -7.06 -18.15 -25.37
N MET A 26 -7.15 -17.62 -24.15
CA MET A 26 -6.66 -18.27 -22.93
C MET A 26 -7.80 -18.46 -21.95
N LYS A 27 -7.97 -19.69 -21.48
CA LYS A 27 -8.93 -20.08 -20.47
C LYS A 27 -8.24 -20.45 -19.17
N ILE A 28 -8.66 -19.83 -18.07
CA ILE A 28 -8.21 -20.16 -16.70
C ILE A 28 -9.40 -20.64 -15.92
N LEU A 29 -9.26 -21.77 -15.26
CA LEU A 29 -10.23 -22.30 -14.31
C LEU A 29 -9.64 -22.27 -12.91
N ILE A 30 -10.22 -21.45 -12.03
CA ILE A 30 -9.94 -21.43 -10.60
C ILE A 30 -10.98 -22.35 -9.96
N LYS A 31 -10.53 -23.37 -9.20
CA LYS A 31 -11.41 -24.37 -8.61
C LYS A 31 -11.52 -24.24 -7.11
N GLN A 32 -12.74 -24.39 -6.60
CA GLN A 32 -13.07 -24.53 -5.19
C GLN A 32 -12.45 -23.45 -4.29
N ALA A 33 -12.35 -22.21 -4.81
CA ALA A 33 -11.84 -21.08 -4.06
C ALA A 33 -12.92 -20.50 -3.14
N THR A 34 -12.59 -20.31 -1.86
CA THR A 34 -13.46 -19.61 -0.91
C THR A 34 -13.41 -18.11 -1.17
N VAL A 35 -14.54 -17.49 -1.45
CA VAL A 35 -14.62 -16.05 -1.72
C VAL A 35 -14.58 -15.25 -0.43
N VAL A 36 -13.70 -14.25 -0.37
CA VAL A 36 -13.63 -13.23 0.69
C VAL A 36 -13.87 -11.86 0.06
N ASN A 37 -15.13 -11.49 -0.04
CA ASN A 37 -15.58 -10.21 -0.58
C ASN A 37 -17.00 -9.90 -0.08
N ALA A 38 -17.11 -9.04 0.94
CA ALA A 38 -18.36 -8.74 1.63
C ALA A 38 -19.48 -8.23 0.68
N GLY A 39 -19.12 -7.51 -0.40
CA GLY A 39 -20.07 -7.01 -1.39
C GLY A 39 -20.55 -8.06 -2.41
N SER A 40 -19.96 -9.26 -2.45
CA SER A 40 -20.31 -10.29 -3.41
C SER A 40 -21.39 -11.23 -2.88
N LYS A 41 -22.34 -11.64 -3.75
CA LYS A 41 -23.31 -12.71 -3.46
C LYS A 41 -22.67 -14.08 -3.20
N PHE A 42 -21.39 -14.22 -3.57
CA PHE A 42 -20.59 -15.43 -3.35
C PHE A 42 -19.73 -15.36 -2.08
N ASN A 43 -19.83 -14.30 -1.28
CA ASN A 43 -19.03 -14.17 -0.07
C ASN A 43 -19.15 -15.40 0.85
N LYS A 44 -18.01 -15.92 1.32
CA LYS A 44 -17.85 -17.13 2.16
C LYS A 44 -18.26 -18.46 1.50
N LYS A 45 -18.58 -18.44 0.21
CA LYS A 45 -18.89 -19.64 -0.54
C LYS A 45 -17.66 -20.14 -1.30
N LYS A 46 -17.59 -21.45 -1.52
CA LYS A 46 -16.65 -22.07 -2.43
C LYS A 46 -17.20 -22.01 -3.84
N VAL A 47 -16.40 -21.49 -4.77
CA VAL A 47 -16.80 -21.33 -6.17
C VAL A 47 -15.72 -21.79 -7.11
N ASP A 48 -16.15 -22.23 -8.29
CA ASP A 48 -15.29 -22.31 -9.47
C ASP A 48 -15.45 -21.03 -10.28
N VAL A 49 -14.34 -20.47 -10.78
CA VAL A 49 -14.34 -19.27 -11.62
C VAL A 49 -13.65 -19.59 -12.95
N LEU A 50 -14.39 -19.50 -14.05
CA LEU A 50 -13.85 -19.58 -15.39
C LEU A 50 -13.56 -18.18 -15.91
N ILE A 51 -12.32 -17.95 -16.34
CA ILE A 51 -11.89 -16.70 -16.95
C ILE A 51 -11.46 -16.97 -18.38
N GLU A 52 -12.04 -16.25 -19.32
CA GLU A 52 -11.71 -16.34 -20.75
C GLU A 52 -11.20 -14.98 -21.24
N ASN A 53 -9.96 -14.92 -21.70
CA ASN A 53 -9.33 -13.70 -22.21
C ASN A 53 -9.41 -12.50 -21.25
N GLY A 54 -9.26 -12.75 -19.94
CA GLY A 54 -9.31 -11.73 -18.92
C GLY A 54 -10.71 -11.29 -18.48
N ILE A 55 -11.75 -11.91 -19.02
CA ILE A 55 -13.14 -11.68 -18.60
C ILE A 55 -13.63 -12.89 -17.79
N ILE A 56 -14.33 -12.64 -16.71
CA ILE A 56 -15.00 -13.67 -15.92
C ILE A 56 -16.16 -14.23 -16.77
N ALA A 57 -15.97 -15.41 -17.32
CA ALA A 57 -16.97 -16.05 -18.16
C ALA A 57 -18.06 -16.74 -17.33
N LYS A 58 -17.68 -17.30 -16.17
CA LYS A 58 -18.62 -17.99 -15.27
C LYS A 58 -18.14 -18.02 -13.85
N VAL A 59 -19.08 -17.89 -12.89
CA VAL A 59 -18.86 -18.14 -11.47
C VAL A 59 -19.91 -19.15 -11.00
N SER A 60 -19.47 -20.27 -10.42
CA SER A 60 -20.36 -21.40 -10.08
C SER A 60 -20.06 -21.98 -8.70
N GLU A 61 -21.08 -22.20 -7.89
CA GLU A 61 -20.98 -22.98 -6.63
C GLU A 61 -20.89 -24.50 -6.90
N SER A 62 -21.29 -24.94 -8.10
CA SER A 62 -21.11 -26.32 -8.54
C SER A 62 -19.83 -26.46 -9.37
N PRO A 63 -19.10 -27.59 -9.26
CA PRO A 63 -17.90 -27.83 -10.04
C PRO A 63 -18.10 -27.67 -11.54
N LEU A 64 -17.19 -26.94 -12.18
CA LEU A 64 -17.19 -26.75 -13.62
C LEU A 64 -16.32 -27.82 -14.30
N THR A 65 -16.89 -28.51 -15.27
CA THR A 65 -16.17 -29.49 -16.11
C THR A 65 -15.94 -28.85 -17.47
N VAL A 66 -14.85 -28.08 -17.58
CA VAL A 66 -14.44 -27.39 -18.82
C VAL A 66 -12.96 -27.59 -19.05
N GLU A 67 -12.55 -27.68 -20.33
CA GLU A 67 -11.14 -27.65 -20.70
C GLU A 67 -10.61 -26.23 -20.51
N ALA A 68 -9.49 -26.09 -19.80
CA ALA A 68 -8.82 -24.83 -19.57
C ALA A 68 -7.31 -24.98 -19.82
N ASP A 69 -6.71 -23.90 -20.34
CA ASP A 69 -5.25 -23.85 -20.58
C ASP A 69 -4.49 -23.87 -19.25
N LYS A 70 -5.10 -23.35 -18.19
CA LYS A 70 -4.57 -23.35 -16.83
C LYS A 70 -5.65 -23.64 -15.82
N ILE A 71 -5.37 -24.58 -14.92
CA ILE A 71 -6.21 -24.87 -13.74
C ILE A 71 -5.44 -24.43 -12.50
N ILE A 72 -6.11 -23.70 -11.63
CA ILE A 72 -5.58 -23.27 -10.32
C ILE A 72 -6.45 -23.92 -9.26
N GLU A 73 -5.86 -24.84 -8.53
CA GLU A 73 -6.51 -25.61 -7.47
C GLU A 73 -5.50 -25.88 -6.37
N SER A 74 -5.85 -25.59 -5.14
CA SER A 74 -5.07 -25.96 -3.95
C SER A 74 -5.97 -26.03 -2.73
N ASP A 75 -5.57 -26.84 -1.76
CA ASP A 75 -6.24 -26.88 -0.46
C ASP A 75 -6.17 -25.51 0.21
N GLY A 76 -7.29 -25.08 0.79
CA GLY A 76 -7.35 -23.79 1.47
C GLY A 76 -7.31 -22.56 0.55
N LEU A 77 -7.52 -22.73 -0.77
CA LEU A 77 -7.54 -21.60 -1.72
C LEU A 77 -8.66 -20.61 -1.39
N HIS A 78 -8.29 -19.35 -1.28
CA HIS A 78 -9.19 -18.21 -1.15
C HIS A 78 -9.05 -17.27 -2.32
N LEU A 79 -10.11 -16.52 -2.58
CA LEU A 79 -10.23 -15.56 -3.67
C LEU A 79 -10.83 -14.25 -3.14
N SER A 80 -10.24 -13.14 -3.50
CA SER A 80 -10.85 -11.80 -3.34
C SER A 80 -10.73 -10.99 -4.63
N ILE A 81 -11.40 -9.85 -4.70
CA ILE A 81 -11.02 -8.82 -5.67
C ILE A 81 -9.59 -8.37 -5.39
N GLY A 82 -8.91 -7.87 -6.42
CA GLY A 82 -7.49 -7.53 -6.35
C GLY A 82 -7.17 -6.48 -5.28
N TRP A 83 -6.06 -6.66 -4.57
CA TRP A 83 -5.60 -5.74 -3.53
C TRP A 83 -4.98 -4.48 -4.08
N ALA A 84 -5.00 -3.41 -3.29
CA ALA A 84 -4.41 -2.13 -3.66
C ALA A 84 -3.61 -1.53 -2.49
N ASP A 85 -2.51 -0.86 -2.81
CA ASP A 85 -1.70 -0.07 -1.88
C ASP A 85 -1.63 1.39 -2.35
N ILE A 86 -1.36 2.34 -1.44
CA ILE A 86 -1.36 3.76 -1.76
C ILE A 86 -0.04 4.48 -1.45
N THR A 87 1.01 3.78 -1.02
CA THR A 87 2.22 4.43 -0.48
C THR A 87 3.54 3.87 -1.02
N ALA A 88 3.52 3.25 -2.19
CA ALA A 88 4.74 2.66 -2.73
C ALA A 88 5.74 3.70 -3.25
N ASN A 89 7.03 3.41 -3.06
CA ASN A 89 8.12 4.10 -3.71
C ASN A 89 8.74 3.19 -4.79
N PHE A 90 8.60 3.58 -6.06
CA PHE A 90 9.23 2.86 -7.17
C PHE A 90 10.52 3.52 -7.65
N ALA A 91 10.92 4.63 -7.03
CA ALA A 91 12.21 5.28 -7.26
C ALA A 91 12.50 5.68 -8.72
N ASP A 92 11.53 5.63 -9.60
CA ASP A 92 11.61 5.84 -11.04
C ASP A 92 10.65 6.96 -11.48
N PRO A 93 11.16 8.09 -11.96
CA PRO A 93 12.54 8.33 -12.45
C PRO A 93 13.56 8.71 -11.36
N GLY A 94 14.83 8.48 -11.67
CA GLY A 94 15.98 9.12 -11.02
C GLY A 94 16.71 8.29 -9.97
N PHE A 95 16.12 7.23 -9.45
CA PHE A 95 16.71 6.31 -8.47
C PHE A 95 16.49 4.85 -8.85
N GLU A 96 16.50 4.55 -10.15
CA GLU A 96 16.17 3.23 -10.71
C GLU A 96 17.13 2.11 -10.24
N TYR A 97 18.24 2.48 -9.61
CA TYR A 97 19.15 1.54 -8.97
C TYR A 97 18.57 0.95 -7.68
N LYS A 98 17.65 1.66 -7.00
CA LYS A 98 16.91 1.16 -5.83
C LYS A 98 15.74 0.28 -6.24
N GLU A 99 14.94 0.78 -7.18
CA GLU A 99 13.74 0.14 -7.73
C GLU A 99 13.36 0.81 -9.06
N ASP A 100 12.61 0.13 -9.94
CA ASP A 100 11.99 0.73 -11.11
C ASP A 100 10.54 0.30 -11.29
N MET A 101 9.84 0.87 -12.28
CA MET A 101 8.43 0.57 -12.54
C MET A 101 8.17 -0.92 -12.79
N ALA A 102 9.11 -1.64 -13.41
CA ALA A 102 8.92 -3.06 -13.73
C ALA A 102 9.16 -3.95 -12.51
N SER A 103 10.24 -3.73 -11.78
CA SER A 103 10.58 -4.51 -10.59
C SER A 103 9.64 -4.21 -9.42
N GLY A 104 9.26 -2.94 -9.21
CA GLY A 104 8.26 -2.56 -8.22
C GLY A 104 6.87 -3.16 -8.51
N ALA A 105 6.45 -3.16 -9.78
CA ALA A 105 5.22 -3.85 -10.17
C ALA A 105 5.29 -5.37 -9.97
N ALA A 106 6.46 -5.99 -10.22
CA ALA A 106 6.67 -7.41 -9.97
C ALA A 106 6.65 -7.73 -8.45
N ALA A 107 7.23 -6.86 -7.62
CA ALA A 107 7.18 -6.95 -6.16
C ALA A 107 5.74 -6.85 -5.64
N ALA A 108 4.98 -5.85 -6.13
CA ALA A 108 3.58 -5.68 -5.78
C ALA A 108 2.73 -6.90 -6.17
N GLN A 109 2.94 -7.41 -7.38
CA GLN A 109 2.23 -8.60 -7.88
C GLN A 109 2.56 -9.84 -7.03
N MET A 110 3.83 -10.02 -6.63
CA MET A 110 4.25 -11.10 -5.72
C MET A 110 3.55 -11.01 -4.37
N GLY A 111 3.30 -9.79 -3.88
CA GLY A 111 2.54 -9.51 -2.67
C GLY A 111 1.02 -9.61 -2.81
N GLY A 112 0.50 -9.92 -4.02
CA GLY A 112 -0.94 -10.05 -4.27
C GLY A 112 -1.64 -8.75 -4.67
N TYR A 113 -0.90 -7.65 -4.85
CA TYR A 113 -1.48 -6.37 -5.25
C TYR A 113 -1.71 -6.31 -6.76
N THR A 114 -2.84 -5.76 -7.16
CA THR A 114 -3.22 -5.53 -8.56
C THR A 114 -3.26 -4.05 -8.93
N ALA A 115 -3.19 -3.18 -7.92
CA ALA A 115 -3.10 -1.73 -8.11
C ALA A 115 -2.20 -1.09 -7.04
N VAL A 116 -1.45 -0.05 -7.41
CA VAL A 116 -0.49 0.60 -6.52
C VAL A 116 -0.43 2.11 -6.75
N GLY A 117 -0.60 2.88 -5.68
CA GLY A 117 -0.32 4.31 -5.64
C GLY A 117 1.18 4.57 -5.47
N VAL A 118 1.80 5.20 -6.46
CA VAL A 118 3.22 5.50 -6.47
C VAL A 118 3.46 6.93 -6.03
N GLN A 119 4.25 7.09 -4.95
CA GLN A 119 4.58 8.35 -4.31
C GLN A 119 5.58 9.19 -5.13
N PRO A 120 5.55 10.54 -5.03
CA PRO A 120 6.43 11.44 -5.77
C PRO A 120 7.84 11.55 -5.15
N THR A 121 8.44 10.40 -4.81
CA THR A 121 9.78 10.31 -4.17
C THR A 121 10.90 10.16 -5.20
N THR A 122 10.72 10.72 -6.37
CA THR A 122 11.55 10.59 -7.57
C THR A 122 12.43 11.82 -7.80
N GLN A 123 13.33 11.74 -8.80
CA GLN A 123 14.16 12.84 -9.25
C GLN A 123 14.10 12.94 -10.79
N PRO A 124 13.45 13.97 -11.36
CA PRO A 124 12.69 15.01 -10.61
C PRO A 124 11.50 14.44 -9.83
N ALA A 125 11.03 15.17 -8.82
CA ALA A 125 9.78 14.87 -8.15
C ALA A 125 8.61 15.00 -9.13
N LEU A 126 7.52 14.24 -8.94
CA LEU A 126 6.36 14.28 -9.85
C LEU A 126 5.52 15.54 -9.60
N HIS A 127 6.00 16.72 -9.98
CA HIS A 127 5.38 18.00 -9.64
C HIS A 127 4.83 18.79 -10.84
N THR A 128 4.96 18.25 -12.06
CA THR A 128 4.35 18.79 -13.27
C THR A 128 3.58 17.72 -14.05
N LYS A 129 2.81 18.16 -15.04
CA LYS A 129 2.11 17.28 -15.98
C LYS A 129 3.03 16.26 -16.64
N ALA A 130 4.24 16.68 -17.05
CA ALA A 130 5.16 15.85 -17.82
C ALA A 130 5.63 14.61 -17.04
N GLU A 131 5.96 14.75 -15.75
CA GLU A 131 6.36 13.62 -14.92
C GLU A 131 5.20 12.65 -14.67
N ILE A 132 3.97 13.15 -14.53
CA ILE A 132 2.78 12.28 -14.41
C ILE A 132 2.53 11.50 -15.71
N GLU A 133 2.60 12.16 -16.87
CA GLU A 133 2.48 11.52 -18.18
C GLU A 133 3.58 10.46 -18.39
N TYR A 134 4.80 10.72 -17.93
CA TYR A 134 5.90 9.75 -17.95
C TYR A 134 5.54 8.48 -17.16
N VAL A 135 5.06 8.61 -15.93
CA VAL A 135 4.67 7.47 -15.09
C VAL A 135 3.54 6.68 -15.75
N VAL A 136 2.51 7.37 -16.25
CA VAL A 136 1.37 6.74 -16.94
C VAL A 136 1.83 5.96 -18.18
N ALA A 137 2.67 6.58 -19.02
CA ALA A 137 3.17 5.95 -20.25
C ALA A 137 4.07 4.74 -19.95
N LYS A 138 5.01 4.90 -19.00
CA LYS A 138 5.97 3.84 -18.63
C LYS A 138 5.28 2.64 -17.98
N SER A 139 4.22 2.88 -17.22
CA SER A 139 3.47 1.84 -16.52
C SER A 139 2.35 1.17 -17.33
N ALA A 140 2.03 1.68 -18.52
CA ALA A 140 0.89 1.22 -19.33
C ALA A 140 0.89 -0.29 -19.66
N ASN A 141 2.05 -0.94 -19.56
CA ASN A 141 2.23 -2.35 -19.84
C ASN A 141 2.49 -3.22 -18.61
N ASN A 142 2.45 -2.63 -17.41
CA ASN A 142 2.69 -3.37 -16.18
C ASN A 142 1.52 -4.32 -15.86
N ALA A 143 1.85 -5.39 -15.16
CA ALA A 143 0.87 -6.35 -14.65
C ALA A 143 -0.04 -5.74 -13.57
N VAL A 144 0.46 -4.75 -12.86
CA VAL A 144 -0.22 -4.02 -11.80
C VAL A 144 -0.62 -2.64 -12.32
N GLU A 145 -1.79 -2.16 -11.98
CA GLU A 145 -2.23 -0.81 -12.30
C GLU A 145 -1.47 0.20 -11.43
N ILE A 146 -0.82 1.18 -12.06
CA ILE A 146 -0.09 2.21 -11.35
C ILE A 146 -0.93 3.48 -11.29
N TRP A 147 -1.11 3.99 -10.08
CA TRP A 147 -1.80 5.22 -9.77
C TRP A 147 -0.78 6.31 -9.38
N PRO A 148 -0.40 7.22 -10.28
CA PRO A 148 0.56 8.25 -9.95
C PRO A 148 0.00 9.22 -8.91
N ILE A 149 0.79 9.51 -7.88
CA ILE A 149 0.51 10.54 -6.88
C ILE A 149 1.43 11.71 -7.21
N GLY A 150 0.84 12.88 -7.47
CA GLY A 150 1.62 14.09 -7.74
C GLY A 150 2.14 14.74 -6.46
N SER A 151 3.24 15.48 -6.57
CA SER A 151 3.73 16.34 -5.49
C SER A 151 2.70 17.42 -5.18
N LEU A 152 2.51 17.71 -3.90
CA LEU A 152 1.66 18.82 -3.47
C LEU A 152 2.37 20.16 -3.69
N PHE A 153 3.68 20.19 -3.44
CA PHE A 153 4.53 21.36 -3.64
C PHE A 153 5.67 21.06 -4.62
N VAL A 154 6.15 22.10 -5.31
CA VAL A 154 7.27 22.02 -6.24
C VAL A 154 8.45 21.36 -5.54
N ALA A 155 9.01 20.33 -6.14
CA ALA A 155 10.15 19.55 -5.64
C ALA A 155 9.96 18.98 -4.21
N ASN A 156 8.70 18.87 -3.73
CA ASN A 156 8.36 18.49 -2.35
C ASN A 156 9.03 19.41 -1.30
N GLU A 157 9.13 20.72 -1.57
CA GLU A 157 9.75 21.69 -0.66
C GLU A 157 8.80 22.35 0.33
N GLY A 158 7.49 22.14 0.19
CA GLY A 158 6.47 22.71 1.09
C GLY A 158 6.28 24.23 0.97
N LYS A 159 6.71 24.84 -0.14
CA LYS A 159 6.66 26.30 -0.38
C LYS A 159 5.64 26.67 -1.44
N ASP A 160 5.97 26.45 -2.71
CA ASP A 160 5.18 26.79 -3.86
C ASP A 160 4.32 25.61 -4.29
N LEU A 161 3.02 25.82 -4.50
CA LEU A 161 2.12 24.78 -4.99
C LEU A 161 2.58 24.27 -6.37
N ALA A 162 2.52 22.96 -6.55
CA ALA A 162 2.75 22.32 -7.84
C ALA A 162 1.54 22.54 -8.79
N GLU A 163 1.65 22.08 -10.03
CA GLU A 163 0.62 22.21 -11.06
C GLU A 163 -0.51 21.18 -10.88
N LEU A 164 -1.23 21.25 -9.73
CA LEU A 164 -2.17 20.20 -9.30
C LEU A 164 -3.25 19.87 -10.33
N TYR A 165 -3.81 20.90 -10.98
CA TYR A 165 -4.88 20.71 -11.98
C TYR A 165 -4.37 19.97 -13.22
N ASP A 166 -3.24 20.39 -13.75
CA ASP A 166 -2.65 19.79 -14.94
C ASP A 166 -2.16 18.35 -14.66
N MET A 167 -1.59 18.12 -13.47
CA MET A 167 -1.24 16.76 -13.03
C MET A 167 -2.47 15.86 -12.89
N LYS A 168 -3.59 16.38 -12.36
CA LYS A 168 -4.85 15.61 -12.31
C LYS A 168 -5.32 15.22 -13.70
N LEU A 169 -5.32 16.16 -14.66
CA LEU A 169 -5.69 15.87 -16.05
C LEU A 169 -4.76 14.84 -16.71
N ALA A 170 -3.49 14.82 -16.32
CA ALA A 170 -2.51 13.82 -16.76
C ALA A 170 -2.68 12.44 -16.12
N GLY A 171 -3.49 12.33 -15.05
CA GLY A 171 -3.81 11.04 -14.43
C GLY A 171 -3.41 10.91 -12.95
N ALA A 172 -2.91 11.96 -12.31
CA ALA A 172 -2.65 11.94 -10.86
C ALA A 172 -3.95 11.69 -10.08
N VAL A 173 -3.89 10.76 -9.12
CA VAL A 173 -5.06 10.33 -8.33
C VAL A 173 -5.17 11.04 -6.98
N ALA A 174 -4.05 11.56 -6.47
CA ALA A 174 -3.91 12.26 -5.21
C ALA A 174 -2.69 13.17 -5.25
N PHE A 175 -2.50 14.00 -4.22
CA PHE A 175 -1.33 14.85 -4.04
C PHE A 175 -0.69 14.65 -2.68
N SER A 176 0.64 14.54 -2.64
CA SER A 176 1.42 14.31 -1.43
C SER A 176 2.86 14.77 -1.61
N ASP A 177 3.51 15.22 -0.54
CA ASP A 177 4.97 15.35 -0.51
C ASP A 177 5.63 14.10 0.11
N ALA A 178 4.92 12.97 0.07
CA ALA A 178 5.38 11.65 0.53
C ALA A 178 5.91 11.67 1.98
N LYS A 179 7.17 11.29 2.18
CA LYS A 179 7.82 11.24 3.50
C LYS A 179 8.35 12.63 3.98
N LYS A 180 8.04 13.72 3.26
CA LYS A 180 8.38 15.08 3.66
C LYS A 180 7.18 15.75 4.35
N PRO A 181 7.24 16.02 5.67
CA PRO A 181 6.17 16.71 6.36
C PRO A 181 6.08 18.17 5.95
N ILE A 182 4.85 18.68 5.88
CA ILE A 182 4.58 20.07 5.48
C ILE A 182 4.59 20.95 6.74
N ALA A 183 5.66 21.73 6.93
CA ALA A 183 5.84 22.58 8.11
C ALA A 183 4.93 23.82 8.09
N ASP A 184 4.78 24.49 6.93
CA ASP A 184 3.98 25.72 6.78
C ASP A 184 2.47 25.39 6.77
N ALA A 185 1.79 25.79 7.83
CA ALA A 185 0.33 25.63 7.97
C ALA A 185 -0.46 26.46 6.94
N GLY A 186 0.03 27.65 6.58
CA GLY A 186 -0.60 28.50 5.58
C GLY A 186 -0.48 27.92 4.18
N ALA A 187 0.68 27.34 3.83
CA ALA A 187 0.86 26.63 2.57
C ALA A 187 -0.08 25.43 2.47
N LEU A 188 -0.17 24.59 3.52
CA LEU A 188 -1.10 23.47 3.54
C LEU A 188 -2.56 23.91 3.43
N SER A 189 -2.96 24.98 4.11
CA SER A 189 -4.32 25.53 4.01
C SER A 189 -4.67 25.97 2.57
N ARG A 190 -3.75 26.67 1.89
CA ARG A 190 -3.93 27.05 0.46
C ARG A 190 -4.02 25.81 -0.43
N ALA A 191 -3.20 24.81 -0.18
CA ALA A 191 -3.24 23.54 -0.91
C ALA A 191 -4.60 22.84 -0.75
N MET A 192 -5.16 22.80 0.46
CA MET A 192 -6.48 22.21 0.74
C MET A 192 -7.58 22.94 0.00
N GLN A 193 -7.56 24.29 -0.05
CA GLN A 193 -8.55 25.09 -0.79
C GLN A 193 -8.48 24.76 -2.28
N TYR A 194 -7.29 24.73 -2.86
CA TYR A 194 -7.10 24.44 -4.27
C TYR A 194 -7.52 23.00 -4.63
N ALA A 195 -7.05 22.01 -3.90
CA ALA A 195 -7.36 20.60 -4.13
C ALA A 195 -8.85 20.30 -3.94
N GLY A 196 -9.53 21.00 -3.01
CA GLY A 196 -10.97 20.92 -2.82
C GLY A 196 -11.74 21.34 -4.07
N GLY A 197 -11.29 22.39 -4.77
CA GLY A 197 -11.88 22.87 -6.03
C GLY A 197 -11.77 21.87 -7.19
N ILE A 198 -10.75 21.00 -7.15
CA ILE A 198 -10.55 19.97 -8.17
C ILE A 198 -10.92 18.55 -7.69
N ASN A 199 -11.52 18.42 -6.52
CA ASN A 199 -11.98 17.15 -5.94
C ASN A 199 -10.92 16.04 -6.00
N THR A 200 -9.74 16.32 -5.46
CA THR A 200 -8.61 15.36 -5.40
C THR A 200 -8.07 15.29 -3.97
N PRO A 201 -7.86 14.11 -3.39
CA PRO A 201 -7.42 13.98 -2.00
C PRO A 201 -5.99 14.48 -1.81
N ILE A 202 -5.74 15.11 -0.66
CA ILE A 202 -4.41 15.43 -0.15
C ILE A 202 -4.01 14.37 0.88
N MET A 203 -2.77 13.89 0.79
CA MET A 203 -2.18 12.93 1.68
C MET A 203 -0.95 13.54 2.37
N VAL A 204 -0.87 13.47 3.69
CA VAL A 204 0.21 14.09 4.47
C VAL A 204 0.82 13.11 5.47
N LEU A 205 2.14 13.15 5.63
CA LEU A 205 2.82 12.52 6.76
C LEU A 205 2.82 13.51 7.93
N PRO A 206 2.15 13.19 9.06
CA PRO A 206 2.09 14.08 10.21
C PRO A 206 3.35 13.91 11.07
N TYR A 207 4.34 14.77 10.89
CA TYR A 207 5.56 14.73 11.66
C TYR A 207 6.19 16.14 11.78
N ASP A 208 6.42 16.60 13.00
CA ASP A 208 7.12 17.85 13.26
C ASP A 208 8.61 17.60 13.55
N LYS A 209 9.44 17.91 12.56
CA LYS A 209 10.89 17.75 12.67
C LYS A 209 11.53 18.69 13.67
N THR A 210 10.85 19.77 14.08
CA THR A 210 11.41 20.76 15.02
C THR A 210 11.33 20.27 16.46
N VAL A 211 10.39 19.37 16.76
CA VAL A 211 10.24 18.74 18.09
C VAL A 211 11.38 17.76 18.38
N SER A 212 11.89 17.08 17.35
CA SER A 212 12.97 16.09 17.50
C SER A 212 14.00 16.21 16.38
N PRO A 213 14.77 17.31 16.27
CA PRO A 213 15.75 17.47 15.22
C PRO A 213 16.83 16.38 15.31
N GLY A 214 16.94 15.59 14.23
CA GLY A 214 17.84 14.43 14.14
C GLY A 214 17.37 13.20 14.91
N GLY A 215 16.10 13.13 15.30
CA GLY A 215 15.50 11.92 15.85
C GLY A 215 15.45 10.78 14.84
N MET A 216 15.69 9.54 15.30
CA MET A 216 15.84 8.38 14.43
C MET A 216 14.89 7.23 14.77
N VAL A 217 14.56 7.06 16.04
CA VAL A 217 13.76 5.95 16.58
C VAL A 217 12.73 6.47 17.59
N ASN A 218 11.83 5.64 18.07
CA ASN A 218 10.90 6.03 19.13
C ASN A 218 11.66 6.56 20.38
N GLU A 219 11.19 7.67 20.95
CA GLU A 219 11.70 8.13 22.24
C GLU A 219 11.22 7.20 23.37
N GLY A 220 12.16 6.68 24.16
CA GLY A 220 11.85 5.76 25.23
C GLY A 220 13.08 5.06 25.79
N GLU A 221 12.82 4.00 26.57
CA GLU A 221 13.87 3.23 27.24
C GLU A 221 14.82 2.57 26.21
N VAL A 222 14.27 2.06 25.09
CA VAL A 222 15.07 1.42 24.04
C VAL A 222 16.02 2.41 23.39
N ALA A 223 15.53 3.59 23.00
CA ALA A 223 16.37 4.64 22.41
C ALA A 223 17.51 5.06 23.35
N THR A 224 17.17 5.24 24.64
CA THR A 224 18.15 5.60 25.69
C THR A 224 19.20 4.50 25.87
N ALA A 225 18.76 3.24 25.94
CA ALA A 225 19.68 2.10 26.10
C ALA A 225 20.63 1.90 24.91
N LEU A 226 20.17 2.24 23.70
CA LEU A 226 20.96 2.14 22.47
C LEU A 226 21.79 3.41 22.18
N GLY A 227 21.59 4.49 22.94
CA GLY A 227 22.25 5.78 22.70
C GLY A 227 21.74 6.48 21.44
N LEU A 228 20.56 6.11 20.93
CA LEU A 228 19.95 6.67 19.74
C LEU A 228 19.06 7.87 20.08
N LYS A 229 18.98 8.85 19.16
CA LYS A 229 18.14 10.02 19.37
C LYS A 229 16.66 9.70 19.14
N GLY A 230 15.83 9.97 20.14
CA GLY A 230 14.41 9.64 20.13
C GLY A 230 13.56 10.62 19.33
N ILE A 231 12.41 10.11 18.85
CA ILE A 231 11.30 10.84 18.24
C ILE A 231 10.10 10.68 19.16
N PRO A 232 9.72 11.70 19.94
CA PRO A 232 8.57 11.61 20.84
C PRO A 232 7.27 11.45 20.03
N ALA A 233 6.28 10.78 20.63
CA ALA A 233 4.92 10.69 20.07
C ALA A 233 4.34 12.07 19.78
N LEU A 234 4.65 13.05 20.62
CA LEU A 234 4.26 14.45 20.47
C LEU A 234 4.58 15.04 19.10
N ALA A 235 5.69 14.64 18.44
CA ALA A 235 6.07 15.14 17.12
C ALA A 235 5.05 14.76 16.03
N GLU A 236 4.36 13.63 16.17
CA GLU A 236 3.28 13.19 15.30
C GLU A 236 1.95 13.83 15.72
N GLU A 237 1.61 13.77 16.99
CA GLU A 237 0.33 14.21 17.54
C GLU A 237 0.06 15.70 17.33
N LEU A 238 1.07 16.56 17.49
CA LEU A 238 0.96 17.99 17.19
C LEU A 238 0.58 18.25 15.75
N MET A 239 1.20 17.50 14.81
CA MET A 239 0.90 17.67 13.39
C MET A 239 -0.46 17.10 13.00
N VAL A 240 -0.88 15.99 13.64
CA VAL A 240 -2.25 15.45 13.48
C VAL A 240 -3.26 16.49 13.97
N ALA A 241 -3.12 17.02 15.19
CA ALA A 241 -4.03 18.01 15.74
C ALA A 241 -4.11 19.29 14.88
N ARG A 242 -2.94 19.83 14.47
CA ARG A 242 -2.87 21.00 13.59
C ARG A 242 -3.58 20.77 12.26
N ASN A 243 -3.29 19.64 11.61
CA ASN A 243 -3.80 19.36 10.29
C ASN A 243 -5.31 19.06 10.30
N ILE A 244 -5.84 18.44 11.37
CA ILE A 244 -7.28 18.31 11.60
C ILE A 244 -7.95 19.69 11.66
N LYS A 245 -7.38 20.63 12.41
CA LYS A 245 -7.93 22.01 12.49
C LYS A 245 -7.89 22.75 11.15
N LEU A 246 -6.85 22.52 10.34
CA LEU A 246 -6.78 23.08 8.99
C LEU A 246 -7.83 22.46 8.06
N ALA A 247 -8.04 21.15 8.14
CA ALA A 247 -9.05 20.44 7.35
C ALA A 247 -10.47 20.89 7.75
N GLU A 248 -10.74 21.04 9.05
CA GLU A 248 -12.01 21.58 9.59
C GLU A 248 -12.27 23.00 9.05
N TYR A 249 -11.30 23.90 9.18
CA TYR A 249 -11.40 25.30 8.72
C TYR A 249 -11.69 25.42 7.23
N ASN A 250 -11.04 24.57 6.41
CA ASN A 250 -11.20 24.59 4.95
C ASN A 250 -12.34 23.68 4.45
N ASN A 251 -13.04 22.96 5.33
CA ASN A 251 -14.01 21.90 4.98
C ASN A 251 -13.45 20.92 3.94
N ALA A 252 -12.16 20.59 4.03
CA ALA A 252 -11.42 19.81 3.06
C ALA A 252 -11.21 18.36 3.52
N PRO A 253 -11.28 17.36 2.63
CA PRO A 253 -10.85 16.01 2.94
C PRO A 253 -9.33 15.98 3.12
N LEU A 254 -8.88 15.19 4.11
CA LEU A 254 -7.46 15.00 4.38
C LEU A 254 -7.19 13.54 4.74
N HIS A 255 -6.14 12.97 4.16
CA HIS A 255 -5.63 11.65 4.50
C HIS A 255 -4.28 11.75 5.23
N PHE A 256 -4.19 11.18 6.42
CA PHE A 256 -2.92 10.96 7.10
C PHE A 256 -2.29 9.69 6.56
N THR A 257 -1.17 9.82 5.84
CA THR A 257 -0.56 8.70 5.09
C THR A 257 -0.18 7.52 5.99
N ALA A 258 0.46 7.84 7.14
CA ALA A 258 0.81 6.84 8.15
C ALA A 258 0.83 7.50 9.54
N ILE A 259 0.13 6.90 10.48
CA ILE A 259 0.17 7.25 11.90
C ILE A 259 0.77 6.10 12.69
N SER A 260 1.32 6.38 13.86
CA SER A 260 2.02 5.38 14.65
C SER A 260 1.75 5.46 16.16
N THR A 261 1.00 6.46 16.65
CA THR A 261 0.84 6.71 18.08
C THR A 261 -0.61 6.57 18.55
N GLU A 262 -0.81 6.14 19.81
CA GLU A 262 -2.11 6.09 20.48
C GLU A 262 -2.81 7.45 20.47
N GLY A 263 -2.06 8.54 20.76
CA GLY A 263 -2.61 9.90 20.77
C GLY A 263 -3.13 10.33 19.39
N SER A 264 -2.44 9.96 18.29
CA SER A 264 -2.92 10.20 16.93
C SER A 264 -4.23 9.46 16.65
N VAL A 265 -4.33 8.19 17.06
CA VAL A 265 -5.58 7.41 16.92
C VAL A 265 -6.72 8.10 17.64
N LYS A 266 -6.51 8.58 18.87
CA LYS A 266 -7.52 9.31 19.65
C LYS A 266 -7.98 10.57 18.94
N LEU A 267 -7.06 11.42 18.49
CA LEU A 267 -7.37 12.67 17.77
C LEU A 267 -8.17 12.42 16.48
N ILE A 268 -7.81 11.41 15.70
CA ILE A 268 -8.50 11.06 14.45
C ILE A 268 -9.89 10.49 14.74
N ARG A 269 -10.05 9.67 15.80
CA ARG A 269 -11.34 9.15 16.24
C ARG A 269 -12.30 10.27 16.59
N GLU A 270 -11.83 11.25 17.38
CA GLU A 270 -12.60 12.44 17.76
C GLU A 270 -12.99 13.28 16.53
N ALA A 271 -12.07 13.50 15.59
CA ALA A 271 -12.33 14.22 14.34
C ALA A 271 -13.39 13.54 13.46
N LYS A 272 -13.31 12.21 13.30
CA LYS A 272 -14.32 11.43 12.56
C LYS A 272 -15.68 11.47 13.26
N ALA A 273 -15.72 11.35 14.59
CA ALA A 273 -16.95 11.45 15.38
C ALA A 273 -17.61 12.84 15.24
N ALA A 274 -16.81 13.89 15.05
CA ALA A 274 -17.30 15.24 14.73
C ALA A 274 -17.74 15.41 13.25
N GLY A 275 -17.68 14.38 12.43
CA GLY A 275 -18.10 14.38 11.03
C GLY A 275 -17.09 15.01 10.07
N LEU A 276 -15.83 15.19 10.47
CA LEU A 276 -14.80 15.73 9.59
C LEU A 276 -14.39 14.67 8.55
N LYS A 277 -14.01 15.12 7.35
CA LYS A 277 -13.61 14.29 6.22
C LYS A 277 -12.15 13.83 6.37
N ILE A 278 -11.85 13.15 7.47
CA ILE A 278 -10.51 12.67 7.80
C ILE A 278 -10.44 11.17 7.56
N THR A 279 -9.35 10.72 6.94
CA THR A 279 -8.97 9.31 6.82
C THR A 279 -7.53 9.11 7.25
N ALA A 280 -7.18 7.90 7.67
CA ALA A 280 -5.83 7.58 8.13
C ALA A 280 -5.36 6.22 7.63
N GLY A 281 -4.06 6.13 7.35
CA GLY A 281 -3.34 4.89 7.08
C GLY A 281 -2.38 4.54 8.22
N VAL A 282 -1.99 3.28 8.27
CA VAL A 282 -0.95 2.74 9.14
C VAL A 282 -0.05 1.81 8.34
N ASN A 283 1.25 1.82 8.58
CA ASN A 283 2.15 0.88 7.92
C ASN A 283 2.04 -0.50 8.55
N PHE A 284 2.12 -1.56 7.75
CA PHE A 284 1.87 -2.92 8.20
C PHE A 284 2.72 -3.32 9.40
N TYR A 285 3.98 -2.91 9.43
CA TYR A 285 4.92 -3.27 10.49
C TYR A 285 4.61 -2.58 11.83
N ASN A 286 3.99 -1.38 11.84
CA ASN A 286 3.57 -0.70 13.06
C ASN A 286 2.41 -1.42 13.78
N LEU A 287 1.77 -2.41 13.17
CA LEU A 287 0.65 -3.16 13.74
C LEU A 287 1.08 -4.36 14.60
N PHE A 288 2.37 -4.71 14.59
CA PHE A 288 2.86 -5.87 15.34
C PHE A 288 4.31 -5.76 15.83
N GLN A 289 5.10 -4.83 15.26
CA GLN A 289 6.47 -4.60 15.71
C GLN A 289 6.53 -3.43 16.69
N THR A 290 7.34 -3.61 17.75
CA THR A 290 7.67 -2.54 18.70
C THR A 290 9.11 -2.08 18.52
N ASP A 291 9.49 -1.01 19.19
CA ASP A 291 10.87 -0.50 19.23
C ASP A 291 11.87 -1.50 19.84
N ASP A 292 11.42 -2.54 20.54
CA ASP A 292 12.26 -3.65 20.97
C ASP A 292 13.02 -4.34 19.81
N ALA A 293 12.47 -4.31 18.59
CA ALA A 293 13.11 -4.84 17.39
C ALA A 293 14.45 -4.16 17.07
N LEU A 294 14.69 -2.96 17.60
CA LEU A 294 15.91 -2.18 17.38
C LEU A 294 17.10 -2.67 18.24
N LYS A 295 16.89 -3.51 19.24
CA LYS A 295 17.95 -3.99 20.16
C LYS A 295 19.12 -4.69 19.46
N GLY A 296 18.91 -5.21 18.26
CA GLY A 296 19.96 -5.79 17.41
C GLY A 296 20.66 -4.81 16.47
N PHE A 297 20.33 -3.51 16.48
CA PHE A 297 20.82 -2.50 15.55
C PHE A 297 20.62 -2.85 14.05
N ASP A 298 19.66 -3.73 13.73
CA ASP A 298 19.33 -4.01 12.33
C ASP A 298 18.73 -2.75 11.67
N SER A 299 19.49 -2.16 10.75
CA SER A 299 19.10 -0.96 10.03
C SER A 299 17.81 -1.14 9.21
N ASN A 300 17.41 -2.37 8.89
CA ASN A 300 16.16 -2.63 8.19
C ASN A 300 14.93 -2.25 9.02
N PHE A 301 15.05 -2.16 10.35
CA PHE A 301 14.01 -1.62 11.23
C PHE A 301 14.02 -0.08 11.35
N LYS A 302 14.95 0.63 10.69
CA LYS A 302 14.92 2.08 10.60
C LYS A 302 13.87 2.53 9.60
N VAL A 303 12.68 2.85 10.11
CA VAL A 303 11.47 3.17 9.32
C VAL A 303 10.84 4.51 9.76
N SER A 304 9.96 5.06 8.93
CA SER A 304 9.25 6.31 9.22
C SER A 304 7.76 6.17 8.84
N PRO A 305 6.83 6.39 9.82
CA PRO A 305 7.07 6.66 11.24
C PRO A 305 7.82 5.52 11.93
N PRO A 306 8.48 5.79 13.08
CA PRO A 306 9.26 4.77 13.76
C PRO A 306 8.38 3.67 14.36
N LEU A 307 8.99 2.53 14.68
CA LEU A 307 8.38 1.51 15.53
C LEU A 307 8.16 2.10 16.91
N ARG A 308 7.00 1.90 17.50
CA ARG A 308 6.57 2.49 18.77
C ARG A 308 6.46 1.44 19.88
N THR A 309 5.83 1.80 20.97
CA THR A 309 5.57 0.92 22.12
C THR A 309 4.45 -0.10 21.83
N GLN A 310 4.30 -1.10 22.71
CA GLN A 310 3.19 -2.05 22.62
C GLN A 310 1.82 -1.36 22.78
N ALA A 311 1.73 -0.32 23.63
CA ALA A 311 0.49 0.44 23.79
C ALA A 311 0.06 1.12 22.47
N ASP A 312 1.02 1.67 21.72
CA ASP A 312 0.75 2.25 20.41
C ASP A 312 0.29 1.18 19.41
N VAL A 313 0.97 0.02 19.36
CA VAL A 313 0.57 -1.11 18.52
C VAL A 313 -0.87 -1.54 18.81
N ASP A 314 -1.24 -1.69 20.08
CA ASP A 314 -2.58 -2.10 20.49
C ASP A 314 -3.63 -1.05 20.11
N ALA A 315 -3.33 0.25 20.29
CA ALA A 315 -4.20 1.34 19.89
C ALA A 315 -4.42 1.41 18.35
N LEU A 316 -3.38 1.15 17.56
CA LEU A 316 -3.47 1.08 16.09
C LEU A 316 -4.36 -0.08 15.66
N VAL A 317 -4.23 -1.26 16.28
CA VAL A 317 -5.09 -2.43 15.98
C VAL A 317 -6.55 -2.14 16.36
N GLU A 318 -6.81 -1.52 17.51
CA GLU A 318 -8.16 -1.08 17.88
C GLU A 318 -8.71 -0.03 16.91
N GLY A 319 -7.86 0.90 16.44
CA GLY A 319 -8.23 1.88 15.41
C GLY A 319 -8.64 1.22 14.07
N LEU A 320 -8.05 0.08 13.71
CA LEU A 320 -8.50 -0.72 12.58
C LEU A 320 -9.85 -1.39 12.85
N LYS A 321 -10.07 -1.90 14.07
CA LYS A 321 -11.33 -2.58 14.44
C LYS A 321 -12.52 -1.63 14.42
N ASP A 322 -12.37 -0.44 14.95
CA ASP A 322 -13.47 0.52 15.06
C ASP A 322 -13.65 1.41 13.80
N GLY A 323 -12.71 1.33 12.84
CA GLY A 323 -12.73 2.11 11.61
C GLY A 323 -12.16 3.52 11.74
N THR A 324 -11.45 3.82 12.83
CA THR A 324 -10.66 5.04 12.96
C THR A 324 -9.53 5.09 11.94
N ILE A 325 -8.87 3.95 11.72
CA ILE A 325 -7.86 3.76 10.68
C ILE A 325 -8.51 3.06 9.49
N ASP A 326 -8.33 3.63 8.31
CA ASP A 326 -9.00 3.21 7.08
C ASP A 326 -8.14 2.27 6.23
N ILE A 327 -6.83 2.46 6.20
CA ILE A 327 -5.91 1.84 5.23
C ILE A 327 -4.71 1.22 5.95
N ILE A 328 -4.28 0.06 5.47
CA ILE A 328 -2.99 -0.54 5.81
C ILE A 328 -2.08 -0.40 4.61
N ASN A 329 -0.93 0.22 4.81
CA ASN A 329 0.08 0.42 3.78
C ASN A 329 1.10 -0.73 3.84
N ALA A 330 1.51 -1.23 2.68
CA ALA A 330 2.71 -2.05 2.57
C ALA A 330 3.99 -1.23 2.80
N ASP A 331 3.91 0.09 2.65
CA ASP A 331 5.03 1.05 2.79
C ASP A 331 6.30 0.55 2.10
N HIS A 332 6.14 0.04 0.87
CA HIS A 332 7.25 -0.48 0.08
C HIS A 332 8.23 0.63 -0.25
N ASN A 333 9.34 0.66 0.48
CA ASN A 333 10.38 1.69 0.38
C ASN A 333 11.75 1.05 0.19
N PRO A 334 12.09 0.70 -1.06
CA PRO A 334 13.33 0.03 -1.40
C PRO A 334 14.55 0.95 -1.22
N GLU A 335 15.57 0.40 -0.57
CA GLU A 335 16.88 1.03 -0.39
C GLU A 335 17.98 0.03 -0.75
N ASN A 336 19.00 0.53 -1.47
CA ASN A 336 20.14 -0.30 -1.85
C ASN A 336 21.04 -0.65 -0.66
N ILE A 337 21.86 -1.68 -0.83
CA ILE A 337 22.67 -2.23 0.25
C ILE A 337 23.63 -1.19 0.84
N GLU A 338 24.22 -0.32 0.01
CA GLU A 338 25.15 0.71 0.43
C GLU A 338 24.52 1.76 1.35
N GLN A 339 23.19 1.87 1.36
CA GLN A 339 22.45 2.77 2.25
C GLN A 339 21.88 2.07 3.47
N LYS A 340 21.91 0.74 3.52
CA LYS A 340 21.39 -0.06 4.64
C LYS A 340 22.48 -0.75 5.44
N ASP A 341 23.56 -1.21 4.80
CA ASP A 341 24.70 -1.89 5.44
C ASP A 341 25.75 -0.86 5.89
N VAL A 342 25.30 0.03 6.75
CA VAL A 342 26.09 1.09 7.40
C VAL A 342 25.66 1.21 8.86
N GLU A 343 26.39 1.98 9.65
CA GLU A 343 26.01 2.28 11.04
C GLU A 343 24.58 2.84 11.09
N PHE A 344 23.83 2.45 12.13
CA PHE A 344 22.41 2.76 12.23
C PHE A 344 22.08 4.25 12.03
N ASP A 345 22.95 5.16 12.51
CA ASP A 345 22.78 6.60 12.39
C ASP A 345 22.76 7.07 10.94
N PHE A 346 23.57 6.45 10.09
CA PHE A 346 23.70 6.82 8.68
C PHE A 346 22.76 6.02 7.76
N ALA A 347 22.18 4.93 8.25
CA ALA A 347 21.31 4.11 7.45
C ALA A 347 20.07 4.88 6.96
N ALA A 348 19.67 4.65 5.71
CA ALA A 348 18.45 5.22 5.14
C ALA A 348 17.20 4.62 5.80
N TYR A 349 16.13 5.42 5.87
CA TYR A 349 14.81 4.95 6.30
C TYR A 349 14.12 4.12 5.22
N GLY A 350 13.51 3.03 5.63
CA GLY A 350 12.63 2.22 4.77
C GLY A 350 12.95 0.74 4.78
N MET A 351 11.93 -0.03 4.40
CA MET A 351 12.03 -1.45 4.09
C MET A 351 11.15 -1.78 2.89
N ILE A 352 11.44 -2.89 2.21
CA ILE A 352 10.51 -3.43 1.22
C ILE A 352 9.34 -4.10 1.95
N GLY A 353 8.12 -3.89 1.46
CA GLY A 353 6.91 -4.33 2.16
C GLY A 353 6.04 -5.29 1.36
N PHE A 354 5.93 -5.14 0.04
CA PHE A 354 4.91 -5.84 -0.74
C PHE A 354 4.90 -7.35 -0.53
N GLU A 355 6.04 -8.00 -0.69
CA GLU A 355 6.13 -9.46 -0.72
C GLU A 355 5.89 -10.11 0.65
N VAL A 356 5.94 -9.31 1.73
CA VAL A 356 5.81 -9.80 3.11
C VAL A 356 4.56 -9.29 3.83
N ALA A 357 3.99 -8.16 3.38
CA ALA A 357 2.92 -7.46 4.11
C ALA A 357 1.72 -8.37 4.40
N PHE A 358 1.16 -9.05 3.40
CA PHE A 358 0.02 -9.93 3.63
C PHE A 358 0.33 -11.06 4.60
N ALA A 359 1.48 -11.72 4.45
CA ALA A 359 1.88 -12.82 5.32
C ALA A 359 2.02 -12.38 6.79
N ALA A 360 2.66 -11.23 7.02
CA ALA A 360 2.79 -10.65 8.35
C ALA A 360 1.42 -10.22 8.92
N LEU A 361 0.61 -9.52 8.13
CA LEU A 361 -0.74 -9.10 8.54
C LEU A 361 -1.64 -10.29 8.85
N ASN A 362 -1.59 -11.34 8.03
CA ASN A 362 -2.38 -12.54 8.27
C ASN A 362 -1.91 -13.31 9.52
N THR A 363 -0.61 -13.28 9.82
CA THR A 363 -0.05 -13.93 11.00
C THR A 363 -0.40 -13.18 12.29
N TYR A 364 -0.23 -11.85 12.32
CA TYR A 364 -0.24 -11.07 13.57
C TYR A 364 -1.48 -10.19 13.75
N VAL A 365 -2.15 -9.81 12.67
CA VAL A 365 -3.25 -8.83 12.68
C VAL A 365 -4.60 -9.49 12.41
N ALA A 366 -4.71 -10.36 11.41
CA ALA A 366 -5.96 -11.05 11.08
C ALA A 366 -6.60 -11.79 12.26
N PRO A 367 -5.87 -12.45 13.18
CA PRO A 367 -6.45 -13.05 14.37
C PRO A 367 -7.15 -12.05 15.31
N LYS A 368 -6.75 -10.77 15.25
CA LYS A 368 -7.29 -9.71 16.11
C LYS A 368 -8.50 -8.98 15.48
N ILE A 369 -8.49 -8.78 14.15
CA ILE A 369 -9.51 -7.99 13.44
C ILE A 369 -10.45 -8.81 12.54
N GLY A 370 -10.10 -10.06 12.25
CA GLY A 370 -10.79 -10.95 11.31
C GLY A 370 -10.29 -10.82 9.86
N LEU A 371 -10.23 -11.96 9.16
CA LEU A 371 -9.77 -12.02 7.76
C LEU A 371 -10.64 -11.18 6.82
N ASP A 372 -11.97 -11.25 6.96
CA ASP A 372 -12.91 -10.48 6.13
C ASP A 372 -12.60 -8.97 6.19
N LYS A 373 -12.33 -8.46 7.39
CA LYS A 373 -12.00 -7.04 7.58
C LYS A 373 -10.63 -6.69 7.02
N LEU A 374 -9.63 -7.54 7.23
CA LEU A 374 -8.31 -7.34 6.65
C LEU A 374 -8.40 -7.23 5.12
N ILE A 375 -9.11 -8.17 4.47
CA ILE A 375 -9.27 -8.16 3.02
C ILE A 375 -10.05 -6.93 2.54
N ALA A 376 -11.11 -6.51 3.24
CA ALA A 376 -11.84 -5.28 2.91
C ALA A 376 -10.92 -4.03 2.96
N ILE A 377 -10.04 -3.93 3.96
CA ILE A 377 -9.06 -2.85 4.09
C ILE A 377 -8.06 -2.85 2.92
N LEU A 378 -7.61 -4.02 2.46
CA LEU A 378 -6.68 -4.14 1.34
C LEU A 378 -7.35 -3.95 -0.04
N THR A 379 -8.67 -4.08 -0.13
CA THR A 379 -9.39 -4.04 -1.43
C THR A 379 -10.19 -2.77 -1.65
N GLU A 380 -11.11 -2.46 -0.72
CA GLU A 380 -12.11 -1.41 -0.90
C GLU A 380 -11.60 -0.03 -0.54
N ASN A 381 -10.95 0.11 0.62
CA ASN A 381 -10.63 1.40 1.20
C ASN A 381 -9.62 2.23 0.38
N PRO A 382 -8.53 1.65 -0.18
CA PRO A 382 -7.64 2.39 -1.09
C PRO A 382 -8.35 2.92 -2.33
N ARG A 383 -9.28 2.13 -2.88
CA ARG A 383 -10.07 2.53 -4.05
C ARG A 383 -11.08 3.63 -3.72
N LYS A 384 -11.72 3.55 -2.55
CA LYS A 384 -12.61 4.62 -2.06
C LYS A 384 -11.87 5.94 -1.90
N LEU A 385 -10.66 5.92 -1.31
CA LEU A 385 -9.84 7.12 -1.13
C LEU A 385 -9.52 7.81 -2.47
N PHE A 386 -9.18 7.02 -3.49
CA PHE A 386 -8.81 7.55 -4.81
C PHE A 386 -9.98 7.63 -5.80
N ALA A 387 -11.22 7.45 -5.33
CA ALA A 387 -12.42 7.43 -6.16
C ALA A 387 -12.31 6.46 -7.37
N ARG A 388 -11.69 5.28 -7.15
CA ARG A 388 -11.54 4.22 -8.14
C ARG A 388 -12.67 3.21 -8.03
N ALA A 389 -13.14 2.72 -9.17
CA ALA A 389 -14.16 1.66 -9.22
C ALA A 389 -13.66 0.38 -8.52
N LEU A 390 -14.55 -0.26 -7.78
CA LEU A 390 -14.29 -1.58 -7.22
C LEU A 390 -14.38 -2.61 -8.34
N PRO A 391 -13.44 -3.57 -8.42
CA PRO A 391 -13.61 -4.74 -9.28
C PRO A 391 -14.81 -5.58 -8.85
N GLU A 392 -15.45 -6.21 -9.81
CA GLU A 392 -16.63 -7.05 -9.57
C GLU A 392 -16.28 -8.53 -9.77
N LEU A 393 -16.81 -9.40 -8.92
CA LEU A 393 -16.73 -10.85 -9.10
C LEU A 393 -18.06 -11.34 -9.72
N GLU A 394 -18.29 -10.93 -10.97
CA GLU A 394 -19.50 -11.23 -11.73
C GLU A 394 -19.19 -11.63 -13.17
N GLU A 395 -20.11 -12.41 -13.76
CA GLU A 395 -20.00 -12.82 -15.16
C GLU A 395 -20.04 -11.60 -16.09
N GLY A 396 -19.12 -11.52 -17.04
CA GLY A 396 -18.94 -10.40 -17.95
C GLY A 396 -17.98 -9.31 -17.46
N ALA A 397 -17.63 -9.29 -16.16
CA ALA A 397 -16.67 -8.33 -15.62
C ALA A 397 -15.22 -8.68 -16.01
N LYS A 398 -14.36 -7.67 -16.09
CA LYS A 398 -12.91 -7.88 -16.20
C LYS A 398 -12.39 -8.54 -14.94
N ALA A 399 -11.62 -9.61 -15.08
CA ALA A 399 -10.97 -10.25 -13.94
C ALA A 399 -9.98 -9.27 -13.29
N ASN A 400 -10.10 -9.09 -11.99
CA ASN A 400 -9.15 -8.38 -11.16
C ASN A 400 -9.21 -9.02 -9.77
N LEU A 401 -8.40 -10.07 -9.59
CA LEU A 401 -8.54 -11.03 -8.51
C LEU A 401 -7.17 -11.29 -7.86
N THR A 402 -7.20 -11.52 -6.55
CA THR A 402 -6.07 -12.03 -5.78
C THR A 402 -6.43 -13.40 -5.21
N LEU A 403 -5.51 -14.34 -5.40
CA LEU A 403 -5.58 -15.72 -4.92
C LEU A 403 -4.60 -15.90 -3.76
N PHE A 404 -5.06 -16.46 -2.66
CA PHE A 404 -4.24 -16.63 -1.47
C PHE A 404 -4.69 -17.81 -0.63
N ASN A 405 -3.83 -18.29 0.25
CA ASN A 405 -4.15 -19.29 1.26
C ASN A 405 -3.84 -18.73 2.64
N PRO A 406 -4.86 -18.42 3.48
CA PRO A 406 -4.65 -17.79 4.78
C PRO A 406 -4.11 -18.76 5.85
N THR A 407 -4.04 -20.06 5.58
CA THR A 407 -3.63 -21.08 6.54
C THR A 407 -2.28 -21.74 6.20
N GLU A 408 -1.76 -21.52 5.00
CA GLU A 408 -0.47 -22.09 4.58
C GLU A 408 0.68 -21.42 5.33
N LYS A 409 1.53 -22.24 5.96
CA LYS A 409 2.76 -21.77 6.59
C LYS A 409 3.91 -21.85 5.60
N PHE A 410 4.76 -20.84 5.63
CA PHE A 410 5.98 -20.82 4.83
C PHE A 410 7.05 -19.94 5.48
N THR A 411 8.31 -20.22 5.18
CA THR A 411 9.43 -19.37 5.56
C THR A 411 9.67 -18.34 4.46
N PHE A 412 9.73 -17.06 4.82
CA PHE A 412 10.02 -15.99 3.87
C PHE A 412 11.51 -15.99 3.53
N GLU A 413 11.82 -16.29 2.28
CA GLU A 413 13.17 -16.48 1.80
C GLU A 413 13.57 -15.37 0.82
N LYS A 414 14.88 -15.14 0.64
CA LYS A 414 15.39 -14.19 -0.37
C LYS A 414 14.85 -14.48 -1.77
N ALA A 415 14.55 -15.71 -2.10
CA ALA A 415 13.95 -16.15 -3.36
C ALA A 415 12.51 -15.62 -3.57
N ASN A 416 11.82 -15.24 -2.50
CA ASN A 416 10.49 -14.66 -2.56
C ASN A 416 10.50 -13.18 -2.97
N ILE A 417 11.66 -12.51 -2.96
CA ILE A 417 11.77 -11.07 -3.21
C ILE A 417 11.99 -10.79 -4.70
N ARG A 418 11.09 -10.03 -5.30
CA ARG A 418 11.13 -9.54 -6.69
C ARG A 418 11.64 -8.13 -6.80
N SER A 419 11.51 -7.31 -5.74
CA SER A 419 12.13 -6.00 -5.64
C SER A 419 13.63 -6.07 -5.98
N LYS A 420 14.18 -5.03 -6.59
CA LYS A 420 15.64 -4.90 -6.78
C LYS A 420 16.37 -4.87 -5.45
N SER A 421 15.85 -4.08 -4.53
CA SER A 421 16.37 -3.97 -3.16
C SER A 421 15.94 -5.16 -2.30
N LYS A 422 16.73 -5.45 -1.25
CA LYS A 422 16.51 -6.59 -0.36
C LYS A 422 16.44 -6.17 1.12
N ASN A 423 16.19 -4.87 1.36
CA ASN A 423 16.16 -4.26 2.69
C ASN A 423 14.90 -4.66 3.47
N THR A 424 14.93 -5.81 4.07
CA THR A 424 13.86 -6.35 4.94
C THR A 424 14.46 -7.17 6.07
N PRO A 425 13.94 -7.03 7.31
CA PRO A 425 14.41 -7.82 8.45
C PRO A 425 13.77 -9.23 8.52
N TYR A 426 12.87 -9.57 7.60
CA TYR A 426 12.00 -10.75 7.72
C TYR A 426 12.51 -12.01 7.01
N ILE A 427 13.67 -11.97 6.35
CA ILE A 427 14.26 -13.16 5.72
C ILE A 427 14.51 -14.23 6.78
N GLY A 428 14.04 -15.47 6.54
CA GLY A 428 14.11 -16.57 7.48
C GLY A 428 12.94 -16.64 8.49
N THR A 429 12.01 -15.68 8.46
CA THR A 429 10.85 -15.69 9.35
C THR A 429 9.74 -16.60 8.81
N GLU A 430 9.18 -17.46 9.69
CA GLU A 430 7.99 -18.25 9.38
C GLU A 430 6.73 -17.39 9.53
N PHE A 431 5.90 -17.39 8.50
CA PHE A 431 4.59 -16.73 8.49
C PHE A 431 3.49 -17.73 8.16
N THR A 432 2.25 -17.36 8.56
CA THR A 432 1.02 -18.03 8.15
C THR A 432 0.25 -17.11 7.20
N GLY A 433 -0.09 -17.63 6.03
CA GLY A 433 -0.77 -16.86 4.98
C GLY A 433 0.14 -16.58 3.79
N LYS A 434 -0.23 -17.13 2.63
CA LYS A 434 0.59 -17.08 1.43
C LYS A 434 -0.21 -16.60 0.24
N VAL A 435 0.34 -15.68 -0.51
CA VAL A 435 -0.18 -15.30 -1.82
C VAL A 435 0.10 -16.43 -2.80
N ILE A 436 -0.91 -16.83 -3.57
CA ILE A 436 -0.81 -17.85 -4.63
C ILE A 436 -0.61 -17.18 -5.98
N GLY A 437 -1.28 -16.06 -6.22
CA GLY A 437 -1.14 -15.30 -7.46
C GLY A 437 -2.20 -14.24 -7.66
N THR A 438 -2.15 -13.59 -8.81
CA THR A 438 -3.11 -12.57 -9.25
C THR A 438 -3.59 -12.84 -10.67
N VAL A 439 -4.81 -12.42 -10.96
CA VAL A 439 -5.39 -12.45 -12.32
C VAL A 439 -5.93 -11.07 -12.65
N ARG A 440 -5.49 -10.46 -13.75
CA ARG A 440 -5.95 -9.15 -14.21
C ARG A 440 -6.23 -9.17 -15.71
N GLY A 441 -7.48 -8.77 -16.11
CA GLY A 441 -7.97 -8.68 -17.47
C GLY A 441 -7.84 -7.29 -18.10
#